data_ff2c908809f2423335535f152090fb63
#
_entry.id   ff2c908809f2423335535f152090fb63
#
_cell.length_a   1.000
_cell.length_b   1.000
_cell.length_c   1.000
_cell.angle_alpha   90.00
_cell.angle_beta   90.00
_cell.angle_gamma   90.00
#
_symmetry.space_group_name_H-M   'P 1'
#
loop_
_entity.id
_entity.type
_entity.pdbx_description
1 polymer ?
#
loop_
_entity_poly.entity_id
_entity_poly.type
_entity_poly.pdbx_seq_one_letter_code
_entity_poly.pdbx_strand_id
1 'polypeptide(L)'
;MLYISFVEMLDQAKNYLISDFGVHKGNWICLLAFLGGMLLIMLIDNLIPSPETNLTSAKTGKEQARLERTGILMTLAIAIHNFPEGLATFTASLNSISLGTAIAIAIAIHNIPEGIVTSIPIYYATGNKKKAFFMSFISESVGFNSVQNIATVFLAKLSLTVLASNSSLK
;
A
#
# COMPACT_ATOMS: atom_id res chain seq x y z
N MET A 1 6.08 -11.84 -0.22
CA MET A 1 6.33 -10.44 -0.65
C MET A 1 7.78 -10.17 -1.05
N LEU A 2 8.81 -10.44 -0.22
CA LEU A 2 10.23 -10.12 -0.54
C LEU A 2 10.68 -10.62 -1.93
N TYR A 3 10.35 -11.85 -2.29
CA TYR A 3 10.72 -12.40 -3.61
C TYR A 3 10.17 -11.54 -4.76
N ILE A 4 8.88 -11.22 -4.74
CA ILE A 4 8.23 -10.41 -5.78
C ILE A 4 8.85 -9.02 -5.84
N SER A 5 9.09 -8.40 -4.69
CA SER A 5 9.68 -7.05 -4.62
C SER A 5 11.09 -7.00 -5.20
N PHE A 6 11.95 -7.96 -4.87
CA PHE A 6 13.35 -7.93 -5.29
C PHE A 6 13.60 -8.54 -6.67
N VAL A 7 12.84 -9.56 -7.06
CA VAL A 7 13.10 -10.29 -8.31
C VAL A 7 12.28 -9.73 -9.46
N GLU A 8 11.00 -9.38 -9.20
CA GLU A 8 10.11 -8.93 -10.27
C GLU A 8 10.05 -7.40 -10.36
N MET A 9 9.71 -6.74 -9.25
CA MET A 9 9.41 -5.31 -9.28
C MET A 9 10.67 -4.45 -9.39
N LEU A 10 11.71 -4.77 -8.64
CA LEU A 10 12.96 -4.02 -8.67
C LEU A 10 13.65 -4.14 -10.02
N ASP A 11 13.65 -5.34 -10.62
CA ASP A 11 14.27 -5.57 -11.92
C ASP A 11 13.51 -4.85 -13.05
N GLN A 12 12.18 -4.88 -13.02
CA GLN A 12 11.36 -4.13 -13.95
C GLN A 12 11.59 -2.61 -13.83
N ALA A 13 11.53 -2.06 -12.61
CA ALA A 13 11.78 -0.64 -12.38
C ALA A 13 13.17 -0.22 -12.87
N LYS A 14 14.18 -1.04 -12.62
CA LYS A 14 15.54 -0.82 -13.10
C LYS A 14 15.61 -0.78 -14.63
N ASN A 15 14.97 -1.73 -15.31
CA ASN A 15 14.97 -1.80 -16.77
C ASN A 15 14.28 -0.59 -17.41
N TYR A 16 13.16 -0.12 -16.85
CA TYR A 16 12.50 1.13 -17.29
C TYR A 16 13.41 2.34 -17.12
N LEU A 17 14.02 2.50 -15.95
CA LEU A 17 14.88 3.64 -15.67
C LEU A 17 16.14 3.64 -16.56
N ILE A 18 16.67 2.45 -16.89
CA ILE A 18 17.80 2.32 -17.81
C ILE A 18 17.40 2.72 -19.24
N SER A 19 16.20 2.33 -19.69
CA SER A 19 15.72 2.69 -21.03
C SER A 19 15.54 4.20 -21.20
N ASP A 20 15.06 4.88 -20.15
CA ASP A 20 14.75 6.31 -20.23
C ASP A 20 15.95 7.22 -19.95
N PHE A 21 16.81 6.84 -18.98
CA PHE A 21 17.89 7.69 -18.48
C PHE A 21 19.31 7.16 -18.80
N GLY A 22 19.40 5.99 -19.45
CA GLY A 22 20.65 5.30 -19.73
C GLY A 22 21.19 4.52 -18.52
N VAL A 23 22.17 3.62 -18.78
CA VAL A 23 22.62 2.61 -17.80
C VAL A 23 23.12 3.24 -16.49
N HIS A 24 23.99 4.26 -16.56
CA HIS A 24 24.56 4.86 -15.35
C HIS A 24 23.50 5.60 -14.50
N LYS A 25 22.76 6.50 -15.13
CA LYS A 25 21.75 7.30 -14.41
C LYS A 25 20.59 6.43 -13.93
N GLY A 26 20.11 5.51 -14.78
CA GLY A 26 19.01 4.60 -14.42
C GLY A 26 19.32 3.74 -13.19
N ASN A 27 20.55 3.19 -13.11
CA ASN A 27 20.97 2.41 -11.93
C ASN A 27 21.02 3.27 -10.65
N TRP A 28 21.56 4.49 -10.71
CA TRP A 28 21.62 5.37 -9.54
C TRP A 28 20.24 5.83 -9.09
N ILE A 29 19.36 6.19 -10.03
CA ILE A 29 17.98 6.57 -9.71
C ILE A 29 17.25 5.40 -9.06
N CYS A 30 17.38 4.19 -9.60
CA CYS A 30 16.78 2.99 -9.04
C CYS A 30 17.26 2.73 -7.60
N LEU A 31 18.57 2.80 -7.36
CA LEU A 31 19.16 2.60 -6.04
C LEU A 31 18.68 3.67 -5.05
N LEU A 32 18.69 4.94 -5.43
CA LEU A 32 18.26 6.04 -4.56
C LEU A 32 16.76 5.96 -4.26
N ALA A 33 15.93 5.62 -5.25
CA ALA A 33 14.50 5.42 -5.05
C ALA A 33 14.22 4.24 -4.09
N PHE A 34 14.95 3.13 -4.24
CA PHE A 34 14.83 1.97 -3.37
C PHE A 34 15.22 2.30 -1.92
N LEU A 35 16.39 2.92 -1.72
CA LEU A 35 16.84 3.34 -0.39
C LEU A 35 15.92 4.41 0.22
N GLY A 36 15.45 5.35 -0.61
CA GLY A 36 14.49 6.38 -0.19
C GLY A 36 13.16 5.79 0.27
N GLY A 37 12.65 4.78 -0.43
CA GLY A 37 11.46 4.03 -0.03
C GLY A 37 11.65 3.30 1.30
N MET A 38 12.80 2.63 1.49
CA MET A 38 13.12 1.98 2.77
C MET A 38 13.19 2.98 3.92
N LEU A 39 13.85 4.13 3.71
CA LEU A 39 13.95 5.19 4.73
C LEU A 39 12.57 5.78 5.06
N LEU A 40 11.72 5.97 4.06
CA LEU A 40 10.36 6.47 4.24
C LEU A 40 9.53 5.52 5.11
N ILE A 41 9.55 4.22 4.80
CA ILE A 41 8.83 3.21 5.59
C ILE A 41 9.40 3.15 7.01
N MET A 42 10.72 3.14 7.18
CA MET A 42 11.35 3.16 8.50
C MET A 42 10.95 4.41 9.32
N LEU A 43 10.81 5.55 8.67
CA LEU A 43 10.32 6.78 9.32
C LEU A 43 8.86 6.64 9.76
N ILE A 44 8.01 6.10 8.90
CA ILE A 44 6.60 5.83 9.22
C ILE A 44 6.51 4.85 10.40
N ASP A 45 7.24 3.76 10.37
CA ASP A 45 7.26 2.76 11.45
C ASP A 45 7.69 3.36 12.79
N ASN A 46 8.68 4.25 12.80
CA ASN A 46 9.10 4.95 14.01
C ASN A 46 8.05 5.94 14.56
N LEU A 47 7.15 6.42 13.73
CA LEU A 47 6.04 7.28 14.15
C LEU A 47 4.86 6.50 14.73
N ILE A 48 4.80 5.18 14.48
CA ILE A 48 3.76 4.31 14.99
C ILE A 48 4.13 3.85 16.40
N PRO A 49 3.26 4.05 17.39
CA PRO A 49 3.48 3.51 18.72
C PRO A 49 3.52 1.98 18.68
N SER A 50 4.60 1.38 19.18
CA SER A 50 4.72 -0.08 19.28
C SER A 50 3.54 -0.69 20.02
N PRO A 51 2.98 -1.81 19.54
CA PRO A 51 1.86 -2.52 20.19
C PRO A 51 2.25 -3.23 21.49
N GLU A 52 3.43 -3.01 22.03
CA GLU A 52 3.93 -3.58 23.30
C GLU A 52 3.14 -3.14 24.55
N THR A 53 1.95 -2.63 24.39
CA THR A 53 1.02 -2.50 25.49
C THR A 53 0.51 -3.88 25.86
N ASN A 54 0.75 -4.30 27.11
CA ASN A 54 0.13 -5.44 27.73
C ASN A 54 -1.35 -5.50 27.32
N LEU A 55 -1.69 -6.43 26.42
CA LEU A 55 -3.04 -6.67 25.90
C LEU A 55 -3.96 -7.28 26.99
N THR A 56 -3.61 -7.12 28.25
CA THR A 56 -4.48 -7.41 29.40
C THR A 56 -5.58 -6.36 29.41
N SER A 57 -6.81 -6.83 29.48
CA SER A 57 -8.04 -6.03 29.50
C SER A 57 -7.85 -4.67 30.19
N ALA A 58 -8.00 -3.60 29.41
CA ALA A 58 -7.83 -2.23 29.90
C ALA A 58 -8.75 -2.02 31.11
N LYS A 59 -8.16 -1.91 32.31
CA LYS A 59 -8.90 -1.76 33.57
C LYS A 59 -9.27 -0.30 33.85
N THR A 60 -8.65 0.64 33.14
CA THR A 60 -8.86 2.08 33.35
C THR A 60 -9.25 2.77 32.05
N GLY A 61 -10.06 3.83 32.11
CA GLY A 61 -10.47 4.61 30.94
C GLY A 61 -9.27 5.25 30.19
N LYS A 62 -8.15 5.50 30.87
CA LYS A 62 -6.92 6.01 30.25
C LYS A 62 -6.23 4.95 29.38
N GLU A 63 -6.22 3.71 29.82
CA GLU A 63 -5.68 2.57 29.04
C GLU A 63 -6.54 2.29 27.81
N GLN A 64 -7.85 2.35 27.96
CA GLN A 64 -8.79 2.23 26.83
C GLN A 64 -8.54 3.30 25.77
N ALA A 65 -8.45 4.58 26.17
CA ALA A 65 -8.18 5.68 25.25
C ALA A 65 -6.82 5.53 24.54
N ARG A 66 -5.80 5.03 25.25
CA ARG A 66 -4.49 4.74 24.67
C ARG A 66 -4.54 3.63 23.64
N LEU A 67 -5.22 2.53 23.94
CA LEU A 67 -5.39 1.41 22.99
C LEU A 67 -6.19 1.83 21.76
N GLU A 68 -7.25 2.60 21.93
CA GLU A 68 -8.04 3.12 20.80
C GLU A 68 -7.19 4.04 19.91
N ARG A 69 -6.43 4.96 20.50
CA ARG A 69 -5.50 5.81 19.75
C ARG A 69 -4.44 4.99 19.00
N THR A 70 -3.86 3.99 19.64
CA THR A 70 -2.89 3.09 19.01
C THR A 70 -3.51 2.35 17.83
N GLY A 71 -4.72 1.81 18.00
CA GLY A 71 -5.45 1.14 16.92
C GLY A 71 -5.75 2.06 15.74
N ILE A 72 -6.15 3.30 15.98
CA ILE A 72 -6.39 4.30 14.92
C ILE A 72 -5.08 4.63 14.18
N LEU A 73 -3.98 4.84 14.91
CA LEU A 73 -2.68 5.13 14.28
C LEU A 73 -2.16 3.95 13.46
N MET A 74 -2.33 2.73 13.93
CA MET A 74 -1.99 1.52 13.18
C MET A 74 -2.85 1.39 11.91
N THR A 75 -4.16 1.63 12.02
CA THR A 75 -5.07 1.65 10.87
C THR A 75 -4.60 2.64 9.80
N LEU A 76 -4.22 3.86 10.21
CA LEU A 76 -3.72 4.88 9.30
C LEU A 76 -2.39 4.49 8.67
N ALA A 77 -1.48 3.92 9.44
CA ALA A 77 -0.19 3.49 8.96
C ALA A 77 -0.29 2.38 7.92
N ILE A 78 -1.13 1.37 8.18
CA ILE A 78 -1.38 0.28 7.22
C ILE A 78 -2.10 0.81 5.98
N ALA A 79 -3.02 1.76 6.12
CA ALA A 79 -3.63 2.42 4.96
C ALA A 79 -2.58 3.13 4.08
N ILE A 80 -1.61 3.81 4.67
CA ILE A 80 -0.49 4.46 3.95
C ILE A 80 0.43 3.40 3.32
N HIS A 81 0.67 2.29 4.00
CA HIS A 81 1.48 1.17 3.50
C HIS A 81 0.82 0.49 2.29
N ASN A 82 -0.48 0.27 2.33
CA ASN A 82 -1.24 -0.37 1.26
C ASN A 82 -1.37 0.47 -0.01
N PHE A 83 -1.18 1.80 0.08
CA PHE A 83 -1.21 2.66 -1.10
C PHE A 83 -0.10 2.32 -2.13
N PRO A 84 1.20 2.24 -1.75
CA PRO A 84 2.25 1.78 -2.65
C PRO A 84 2.04 0.36 -3.18
N GLU A 85 1.50 -0.56 -2.39
CA GLU A 85 1.18 -1.93 -2.82
C GLU A 85 0.13 -1.95 -3.92
N GLY A 86 -0.94 -1.15 -3.76
CA GLY A 86 -1.94 -0.97 -4.79
C GLY A 86 -1.35 -0.39 -6.07
N LEU A 87 -0.50 0.64 -5.96
CA LEU A 87 0.17 1.24 -7.11
C LEU A 87 1.09 0.24 -7.84
N ALA A 88 1.82 -0.58 -7.09
CA ALA A 88 2.66 -1.63 -7.63
C ALA A 88 1.86 -2.69 -8.40
N THR A 89 0.74 -3.14 -7.85
CA THR A 89 -0.18 -4.07 -8.52
C THR A 89 -0.73 -3.48 -9.82
N PHE A 90 -1.10 -2.21 -9.80
CA PHE A 90 -1.61 -1.52 -10.97
C PHE A 90 -0.54 -1.44 -12.08
N THR A 91 0.67 -0.97 -11.76
CA THR A 91 1.75 -0.86 -12.75
C THR A 91 2.15 -2.21 -13.33
N ALA A 92 2.20 -3.26 -12.52
CA ALA A 92 2.45 -4.62 -12.98
C ALA A 92 1.33 -5.12 -13.93
N SER A 93 0.07 -4.78 -13.63
CA SER A 93 -1.08 -5.15 -14.48
C SER A 93 -1.06 -4.48 -15.84
N LEU A 94 -0.53 -3.26 -15.95
CA LEU A 94 -0.35 -2.57 -17.23
C LEU A 94 0.65 -3.29 -18.15
N ASN A 95 1.64 -3.94 -17.56
CA ASN A 95 2.66 -4.68 -18.32
C ASN A 95 2.21 -6.10 -18.67
N SER A 96 1.60 -6.79 -17.71
CA SER A 96 1.12 -8.17 -17.86
C SER A 96 -0.03 -8.42 -16.90
N ILE A 97 -1.19 -8.78 -17.46
CA ILE A 97 -2.37 -9.16 -16.66
C ILE A 97 -2.05 -10.35 -15.76
N SER A 98 -1.30 -11.32 -16.26
CA SER A 98 -0.88 -12.50 -15.49
C SER A 98 -0.02 -12.11 -14.27
N LEU A 99 0.97 -11.24 -14.48
CA LEU A 99 1.84 -10.75 -13.40
C LEU A 99 1.04 -9.91 -12.40
N GLY A 100 0.22 -8.99 -12.86
CA GLY A 100 -0.63 -8.17 -11.99
C GLY A 100 -1.59 -9.02 -11.15
N THR A 101 -2.18 -10.06 -11.74
CA THR A 101 -3.06 -11.00 -11.01
C THR A 101 -2.28 -11.78 -9.95
N ALA A 102 -1.09 -12.27 -10.26
CA ALA A 102 -0.26 -12.99 -9.30
C ALA A 102 0.14 -12.10 -8.11
N ILE A 103 0.51 -10.84 -8.38
CA ILE A 103 0.83 -9.86 -7.33
C ILE A 103 -0.41 -9.52 -6.49
N ALA A 104 -1.57 -9.31 -7.13
CA ALA A 104 -2.83 -9.02 -6.43
C ALA A 104 -3.23 -10.14 -5.47
N ILE A 105 -3.09 -11.40 -5.88
CA ILE A 105 -3.36 -12.56 -5.01
C ILE A 105 -2.37 -12.61 -3.85
N ALA A 106 -1.08 -12.39 -4.11
CA ALA A 106 -0.06 -12.38 -3.07
C ALA A 106 -0.29 -11.28 -2.03
N ILE A 107 -0.69 -10.07 -2.47
CA ILE A 107 -1.06 -8.95 -1.59
C ILE A 107 -2.33 -9.29 -0.80
N ALA A 108 -3.36 -9.83 -1.42
CA ALA A 108 -4.58 -10.23 -0.71
C ALA A 108 -4.32 -11.22 0.43
N ILE A 109 -3.43 -12.21 0.19
CA ILE A 109 -3.03 -13.16 1.23
C ILE A 109 -2.20 -12.48 2.32
N HIS A 110 -1.32 -11.55 1.96
CA HIS A 110 -0.49 -10.79 2.90
C HIS A 110 -1.31 -9.87 3.81
N ASN A 111 -2.36 -9.25 3.29
CA ASN A 111 -3.22 -8.34 4.04
C ASN A 111 -4.07 -9.04 5.12
N ILE A 112 -4.26 -10.37 5.04
CA ILE A 112 -5.00 -11.10 6.09
C ILE A 112 -4.31 -10.98 7.47
N PRO A 113 -3.01 -11.32 7.63
CA PRO A 113 -2.29 -11.08 8.88
C PRO A 113 -2.26 -9.61 9.33
N GLU A 114 -2.10 -8.68 8.41
CA GLU A 114 -2.10 -7.25 8.70
C GLU A 114 -3.43 -6.77 9.26
N GLY A 115 -4.53 -7.18 8.64
CA GLY A 115 -5.88 -6.90 9.14
C GLY A 115 -6.14 -7.47 10.54
N ILE A 116 -5.59 -8.64 10.86
CA ILE A 116 -5.67 -9.22 12.20
C ILE A 116 -4.91 -8.33 13.19
N VAL A 117 -3.67 -7.95 12.89
CA VAL A 117 -2.84 -7.11 13.76
C VAL A 117 -3.51 -5.76 14.03
N THR A 118 -4.11 -5.14 13.03
CA THR A 118 -4.84 -3.86 13.15
C THR A 118 -6.09 -3.99 14.00
N SER A 119 -6.84 -5.09 13.85
CA SER A 119 -8.12 -5.29 14.55
C SER A 119 -7.95 -5.52 16.05
N ILE A 120 -6.86 -6.14 16.49
CA ILE A 120 -6.63 -6.55 17.88
C ILE A 120 -6.68 -5.36 18.86
N PRO A 121 -5.88 -4.28 18.73
CA PRO A 121 -5.90 -3.16 19.67
C PRO A 121 -7.28 -2.47 19.70
N ILE A 122 -7.95 -2.36 18.57
CA ILE A 122 -9.27 -1.75 18.47
C ILE A 122 -10.31 -2.59 19.21
N TYR A 123 -10.22 -3.91 19.07
CA TYR A 123 -11.12 -4.82 19.80
C TYR A 123 -10.91 -4.75 21.31
N TYR A 124 -9.67 -4.77 21.78
CA TYR A 124 -9.37 -4.67 23.21
C TYR A 124 -9.76 -3.31 23.80
N ALA A 125 -9.66 -2.22 23.02
CA ALA A 125 -10.08 -0.90 23.46
C ALA A 125 -11.60 -0.75 23.55
N THR A 126 -12.35 -1.32 22.60
CA THR A 126 -13.78 -1.01 22.43
C THR A 126 -14.72 -2.15 22.80
N GLY A 127 -14.22 -3.39 22.91
CA GLY A 127 -15.03 -4.61 23.05
C GLY A 127 -15.92 -4.91 21.83
N ASN A 128 -15.83 -4.10 20.77
CA ASN A 128 -16.73 -4.16 19.63
C ASN A 128 -16.07 -4.82 18.41
N LYS A 129 -16.43 -6.08 18.15
CA LYS A 129 -15.92 -6.86 17.01
C LYS A 129 -16.23 -6.22 15.66
N LYS A 130 -17.40 -5.60 15.50
CA LYS A 130 -17.79 -4.96 14.23
C LYS A 130 -16.94 -3.72 13.97
N LYS A 131 -16.68 -2.89 14.99
CA LYS A 131 -15.81 -1.71 14.87
C LYS A 131 -14.38 -2.14 14.50
N ALA A 132 -13.82 -3.13 15.18
CA ALA A 132 -12.49 -3.65 14.90
C ALA A 132 -12.38 -4.20 13.47
N PHE A 133 -13.31 -5.02 13.05
CA PHE A 133 -13.34 -5.55 11.68
C PHE A 133 -13.46 -4.45 10.63
N PHE A 134 -14.36 -3.49 10.84
CA PHE A 134 -14.61 -2.43 9.87
C PHE A 134 -13.41 -1.48 9.72
N MET A 135 -12.75 -1.12 10.81
CA MET A 135 -11.54 -0.30 10.76
C MET A 135 -10.39 -1.02 10.06
N SER A 136 -10.17 -2.29 10.35
CA SER A 136 -9.22 -3.13 9.64
C SER A 136 -9.55 -3.23 8.15
N PHE A 137 -10.79 -3.53 7.81
CA PHE A 137 -11.23 -3.63 6.41
C PHE A 137 -11.02 -2.34 5.62
N ILE A 138 -11.26 -1.16 6.23
CA ILE A 138 -11.01 0.14 5.59
C ILE A 138 -9.52 0.31 5.31
N SER A 139 -8.63 0.02 6.27
CA SER A 139 -7.18 0.17 6.07
C SER A 139 -6.66 -0.70 4.92
N GLU A 140 -7.14 -1.93 4.81
CA GLU A 140 -6.76 -2.85 3.75
C GLU A 140 -7.35 -2.46 2.38
N SER A 141 -8.52 -1.83 2.37
CA SER A 141 -9.18 -1.42 1.13
C SER A 141 -8.55 -0.20 0.47
N VAL A 142 -7.68 0.54 1.14
CA VAL A 142 -7.02 1.75 0.59
C VAL A 142 -6.17 1.41 -0.63
N GLY A 143 -5.42 0.32 -0.60
CA GLY A 143 -4.63 -0.14 -1.75
C GLY A 143 -5.50 -0.41 -2.97
N PHE A 144 -6.61 -1.14 -2.79
CA PHE A 144 -7.55 -1.46 -3.86
C PHE A 144 -8.22 -0.20 -4.44
N ASN A 145 -8.72 0.70 -3.59
CA ASN A 145 -9.34 1.96 -4.01
C ASN A 145 -8.35 2.88 -4.74
N SER A 146 -7.10 2.89 -4.32
CA SER A 146 -6.03 3.67 -4.97
C SER A 146 -5.79 3.18 -6.39
N VAL A 147 -5.71 1.87 -6.61
CA VAL A 147 -5.59 1.26 -7.95
C VAL A 147 -6.77 1.63 -8.82
N GLN A 148 -7.99 1.48 -8.32
CA GLN A 148 -9.20 1.76 -9.07
C GLN A 148 -9.30 3.24 -9.47
N ASN A 149 -8.99 4.17 -8.57
CA ASN A 149 -9.00 5.59 -8.85
C ASN A 149 -7.93 5.98 -9.88
N ILE A 150 -6.70 5.47 -9.75
CA ILE A 150 -5.62 5.72 -10.71
C ILE A 150 -5.98 5.15 -12.09
N ALA A 151 -6.51 3.92 -12.14
CA ALA A 151 -6.96 3.30 -13.38
C ALA A 151 -8.07 4.12 -14.06
N THR A 152 -9.03 4.63 -13.30
CA THR A 152 -10.13 5.47 -13.82
C THR A 152 -9.60 6.77 -14.41
N VAL A 153 -8.68 7.47 -13.71
CA VAL A 153 -8.05 8.70 -14.19
C VAL A 153 -7.22 8.44 -15.44
N PHE A 154 -6.46 7.35 -15.47
CA PHE A 154 -5.66 6.97 -16.64
C PHE A 154 -6.53 6.66 -17.86
N LEU A 155 -7.60 5.88 -17.71
CA LEU A 155 -8.53 5.55 -18.79
C LEU A 155 -9.27 6.80 -19.30
N ALA A 156 -9.68 7.71 -18.39
CA ALA A 156 -10.29 8.98 -18.77
C ALA A 156 -9.31 9.86 -19.58
N LYS A 157 -8.05 9.94 -19.15
CA LYS A 157 -7.01 10.66 -19.89
C LYS A 157 -6.74 10.06 -21.26
N LEU A 158 -6.65 8.72 -21.36
CA LEU A 158 -6.45 8.03 -22.62
C LEU A 158 -7.59 8.27 -23.59
N SER A 159 -8.85 8.17 -23.13
CA SER A 159 -10.03 8.46 -23.96
C SER A 159 -10.05 9.89 -24.49
N LEU A 160 -9.71 10.87 -23.66
CA LEU A 160 -9.61 12.28 -24.07
C LEU A 160 -8.51 12.49 -25.11
N THR A 161 -7.36 11.84 -24.97
CA THR A 161 -6.25 11.91 -25.93
C THR A 161 -6.65 11.33 -27.28
N VAL A 162 -7.32 10.17 -27.28
CA VAL A 162 -7.82 9.53 -28.53
C VAL A 162 -8.88 10.41 -29.22
N LEU A 163 -9.79 11.00 -28.46
CA LEU A 163 -10.80 11.91 -29.00
C LEU A 163 -10.17 13.17 -29.60
N ALA A 164 -9.15 13.74 -28.94
CA ALA A 164 -8.43 14.92 -29.43
C ALA A 164 -7.66 14.60 -30.73
N SER A 165 -7.02 13.43 -30.83
CA SER A 165 -6.30 13.01 -32.04
C SER A 165 -7.23 12.80 -33.22
N ASN A 166 -8.44 12.26 -33.00
CA ASN A 166 -9.44 12.05 -34.05
C ASN A 166 -10.09 13.37 -34.51
N SER A 167 -10.13 14.40 -33.66
CA SER A 167 -10.66 15.73 -34.04
C SER A 167 -9.70 16.56 -34.89
N SER A 168 -8.40 16.28 -34.81
CA SER A 168 -7.37 16.94 -35.64
C SER A 168 -7.19 16.35 -37.04
N LEU A 169 -7.88 15.24 -37.34
CA LEU A 169 -7.87 14.56 -38.64
C LEU A 169 -9.06 14.96 -39.53
N LYS A 170 -9.92 15.89 -39.11
CA LYS A 170 -10.99 16.51 -39.88
C LYS A 170 -10.68 17.96 -40.20
#